data_602f73184047c177404cdfc6bbd4910e
#
_entry.id   602f73184047c177404cdfc6bbd4910e
#
_cell.length_a   1.000
_cell.length_b   1.000
_cell.length_c   1.000
_cell.angle_alpha   90.00
_cell.angle_beta   90.00
_cell.angle_gamma   90.00
#
_symmetry.space_group_name_H-M   'P 1'
#
loop_
_entity.id
_entity.type
_entity.pdbx_description
1 polymer ?
#
loop_
_entity_poly.entity_id
_entity_poly.type
_entity_poly.pdbx_seq_one_letter_code
_entity_poly.pdbx_strand_id
1 'polypeptide(L)'
;MNNDINNINSELDKLFIYKSDDKRIKVDASVEYIPYYKDNWGIIKCSIDRVRSGKNIYKGDLMVFKGQMPEPIKGCQYTIVADFASDPKWGDQYVIQSMYTAIEFGDDDTGKKKYLSSLYTPYQIDCMYKALKDPFEALKKRDMESLVKIKGCALKTATYWCHKFHEHYDRAKIYIELEDYNLTNNVVNRLMSTYHSPDLVVDKVKNNPYVLVNEVNGLGWK
;
A
#
# COMPACT_ATOMS: atom_id res chain seq x y z
N MET A 1 1.22 -4.87 -37.95
CA MET A 1 0.36 -4.07 -37.05
C MET A 1 -0.49 -4.90 -36.09
N ASN A 2 -1.27 -5.91 -36.54
CA ASN A 2 -2.10 -6.70 -35.60
C ASN A 2 -1.32 -7.59 -34.61
N ASN A 3 -0.14 -8.09 -35.01
CA ASN A 3 0.70 -8.93 -34.12
C ASN A 3 1.34 -8.12 -32.99
N ASP A 4 1.64 -6.85 -33.22
CA ASP A 4 2.27 -5.99 -32.21
C ASP A 4 1.27 -5.59 -31.11
N ILE A 5 0.02 -5.33 -31.49
CA ILE A 5 -1.06 -4.97 -30.53
C ILE A 5 -1.38 -6.16 -29.62
N ASN A 6 -1.46 -7.38 -30.20
CA ASN A 6 -1.74 -8.59 -29.41
C ASN A 6 -0.59 -8.91 -28.44
N ASN A 7 0.64 -8.63 -28.83
CA ASN A 7 1.80 -8.84 -27.99
C ASN A 7 1.89 -7.80 -26.86
N ILE A 8 1.56 -6.54 -27.15
CA ILE A 8 1.45 -5.45 -26.15
C ILE A 8 0.39 -5.77 -25.12
N ASN A 9 -0.81 -6.20 -25.55
CA ASN A 9 -1.87 -6.59 -24.64
C ASN A 9 -1.43 -7.77 -23.74
N SER A 10 -0.71 -8.77 -24.29
CA SER A 10 -0.16 -9.89 -23.51
C SER A 10 0.87 -9.45 -22.46
N GLU A 11 1.67 -8.42 -22.73
CA GLU A 11 2.63 -7.87 -21.74
C GLU A 11 1.94 -7.00 -20.68
N LEU A 12 0.92 -6.22 -21.08
CA LEU A 12 0.09 -5.49 -20.13
C LEU A 12 -0.68 -6.44 -19.21
N ASP A 13 -1.20 -7.55 -19.74
CA ASP A 13 -1.85 -8.60 -18.94
C ASP A 13 -0.93 -9.21 -17.87
N LYS A 14 0.40 -9.18 -18.07
CA LYS A 14 1.37 -9.61 -17.07
C LYS A 14 1.68 -8.52 -16.02
N LEU A 15 1.46 -7.26 -16.36
CA LEU A 15 1.64 -6.13 -15.44
C LEU A 15 0.45 -5.94 -14.51
N PHE A 16 -0.74 -6.23 -15.03
CA PHE A 16 -1.99 -6.08 -14.31
C PHE A 16 -2.53 -7.45 -13.88
N ILE A 17 -3.12 -7.54 -12.69
CA ILE A 17 -3.72 -8.78 -12.20
C ILE A 17 -5.09 -8.96 -12.87
N TYR A 18 -5.12 -9.52 -14.08
CA TYR A 18 -6.35 -9.58 -14.91
C TYR A 18 -7.29 -10.74 -14.61
N LYS A 19 -6.94 -11.72 -13.77
CA LYS A 19 -7.80 -12.88 -13.53
C LYS A 19 -8.24 -12.98 -12.08
N SER A 20 -9.56 -13.03 -11.88
CA SER A 20 -10.17 -13.59 -10.68
C SER A 20 -9.93 -15.11 -10.70
N ASP A 21 -8.77 -15.55 -10.26
CA ASP A 21 -8.52 -16.97 -10.00
C ASP A 21 -9.24 -17.32 -8.70
N ASP A 22 -9.84 -18.50 -8.61
CA ASP A 22 -10.52 -18.98 -7.39
C ASP A 22 -9.59 -18.99 -6.14
N LYS A 23 -8.29 -18.82 -6.37
CA LYS A 23 -7.24 -18.75 -5.34
C LYS A 23 -6.94 -17.34 -4.84
N ARG A 24 -7.44 -16.32 -5.52
CA ARG A 24 -7.16 -14.92 -5.17
C ARG A 24 -8.21 -14.38 -4.23
N ILE A 25 -7.75 -13.63 -3.24
CA ILE A 25 -8.59 -12.94 -2.28
C ILE A 25 -8.30 -11.46 -2.25
N LYS A 26 -9.32 -10.65 -1.91
CA LYS A 26 -9.18 -9.24 -1.54
C LYS A 26 -9.92 -9.02 -0.22
N VAL A 27 -9.19 -8.61 0.80
CA VAL A 27 -9.71 -8.44 2.17
C VAL A 27 -9.23 -7.13 2.77
N ASP A 28 -10.03 -6.57 3.69
CA ASP A 28 -9.53 -5.60 4.66
C ASP A 28 -9.22 -6.36 5.95
N ALA A 29 -8.01 -6.18 6.46
CA ALA A 29 -7.52 -6.96 7.59
C ALA A 29 -6.61 -6.13 8.50
N SER A 30 -6.75 -6.32 9.80
CA SER A 30 -5.93 -5.68 10.84
C SER A 30 -4.75 -6.55 11.23
N VAL A 31 -3.56 -5.94 11.27
CA VAL A 31 -2.32 -6.65 11.64
C VAL A 31 -2.30 -6.94 13.14
N GLU A 32 -2.37 -8.22 13.51
CA GLU A 32 -2.30 -8.67 14.90
C GLU A 32 -0.88 -8.95 15.35
N TYR A 33 -0.08 -9.55 14.48
CA TYR A 33 1.28 -9.96 14.80
C TYR A 33 2.19 -9.92 13.56
N ILE A 34 3.46 -9.56 13.77
CA ILE A 34 4.50 -9.48 12.73
C ILE A 34 5.62 -10.45 13.11
N PRO A 35 5.55 -11.74 12.68
CA PRO A 35 6.58 -12.74 12.94
C PRO A 35 7.93 -12.37 12.35
N TYR A 36 7.93 -11.74 11.16
CA TYR A 36 9.15 -11.39 10.45
C TYR A 36 8.90 -10.20 9.52
N TYR A 37 9.87 -9.28 9.46
CA TYR A 37 9.93 -8.22 8.45
C TYR A 37 11.37 -7.78 8.22
N LYS A 38 11.81 -7.75 6.97
CA LYS A 38 13.12 -7.24 6.56
C LYS A 38 13.10 -6.91 5.05
N ASP A 39 13.71 -5.78 4.66
CA ASP A 39 13.93 -5.39 3.27
C ASP A 39 12.67 -5.44 2.39
N ASN A 40 11.56 -4.84 2.88
CA ASN A 40 10.25 -4.82 2.24
C ASN A 40 9.62 -6.21 2.01
N TRP A 41 10.09 -7.26 2.68
CA TRP A 41 9.50 -8.59 2.67
C TRP A 41 9.16 -9.02 4.11
N GLY A 42 7.99 -9.61 4.29
CA GLY A 42 7.59 -10.00 5.62
C GLY A 42 6.58 -11.14 5.68
N ILE A 43 6.29 -11.54 6.92
CA ILE A 43 5.21 -12.46 7.31
C ILE A 43 4.40 -11.74 8.36
N ILE A 44 3.10 -11.63 8.13
CA ILE A 44 2.15 -11.01 9.06
C ILE A 44 0.99 -11.95 9.33
N LYS A 45 0.44 -11.88 10.53
CA LYS A 45 -0.81 -12.52 10.92
C LYS A 45 -1.85 -11.43 11.13
N CYS A 46 -2.96 -11.54 10.42
CA CYS A 46 -4.02 -10.54 10.42
C CYS A 46 -5.36 -11.15 10.81
N SER A 47 -6.19 -10.37 11.47
CA SER A 47 -7.62 -10.63 11.64
C SER A 47 -8.39 -10.02 10.48
N ILE A 48 -9.28 -10.77 9.85
CA ILE A 48 -10.08 -10.30 8.73
C ILE A 48 -11.23 -9.42 9.23
N ASP A 49 -11.24 -8.17 8.80
CA ASP A 49 -12.29 -7.20 9.15
C ASP A 49 -13.44 -7.22 8.14
N ARG A 50 -13.07 -7.37 6.84
CA ARG A 50 -14.02 -7.40 5.73
C ARG A 50 -13.49 -8.25 4.58
N VAL A 51 -14.33 -9.09 4.01
CA VAL A 51 -14.04 -9.82 2.76
C VAL A 51 -14.63 -9.01 1.60
N ARG A 52 -13.78 -8.58 0.66
CA ARG A 52 -14.19 -7.90 -0.58
C ARG A 52 -14.36 -8.90 -1.72
N SER A 53 -13.46 -9.89 -1.80
CA SER A 53 -13.58 -11.05 -2.70
C SER A 53 -12.78 -12.22 -2.13
N GLY A 54 -13.19 -13.44 -2.47
CA GLY A 54 -12.60 -14.71 -2.03
C GLY A 54 -13.66 -15.69 -1.53
N LYS A 55 -13.32 -16.99 -1.55
CA LYS A 55 -14.19 -18.06 -1.09
C LYS A 55 -13.67 -18.62 0.24
N ASN A 56 -14.57 -19.07 1.12
CA ASN A 56 -14.26 -19.74 2.38
C ASN A 56 -13.42 -18.89 3.36
N ILE A 57 -13.63 -17.58 3.36
CA ILE A 57 -13.00 -16.63 4.27
C ILE A 57 -14.11 -15.83 4.94
N TYR A 58 -13.98 -15.62 6.24
CA TYR A 58 -14.99 -14.95 7.04
C TYR A 58 -14.39 -13.83 7.89
N LYS A 59 -15.22 -12.87 8.24
CA LYS A 59 -14.84 -11.84 9.21
C LYS A 59 -14.45 -12.49 10.55
N GLY A 60 -13.32 -12.09 11.09
CA GLY A 60 -12.74 -12.62 12.33
C GLY A 60 -11.74 -13.76 12.12
N ASP A 61 -11.62 -14.31 10.90
CA ASP A 61 -10.60 -15.32 10.61
C ASP A 61 -9.20 -14.74 10.84
N LEU A 62 -8.34 -15.57 11.43
CA LEU A 62 -6.92 -15.25 11.60
C LEU A 62 -6.11 -15.90 10.48
N MET A 63 -5.56 -15.06 9.60
CA MET A 63 -4.86 -15.52 8.40
C MET A 63 -3.39 -15.10 8.40
N VAL A 64 -2.56 -15.91 7.75
CA VAL A 64 -1.13 -15.64 7.57
C VAL A 64 -0.90 -15.15 6.14
N PHE A 65 -0.30 -13.96 6.02
CA PHE A 65 0.11 -13.35 4.77
C PHE A 65 1.63 -13.23 4.72
N LYS A 66 2.22 -13.50 3.56
CA LYS A 66 3.66 -13.35 3.32
C LYS A 66 3.94 -12.69 1.98
N GLY A 67 5.05 -12.02 1.85
CA GLY A 67 5.49 -11.44 0.58
C GLY A 67 6.05 -10.03 0.71
N GLN A 68 6.17 -9.36 -0.42
CA GLN A 68 6.54 -7.95 -0.45
C GLN A 68 5.40 -7.09 0.09
N MET A 69 5.75 -6.20 1.02
CA MET A 69 4.79 -5.30 1.68
C MET A 69 5.51 -4.04 2.19
N PRO A 70 4.79 -2.91 2.37
CA PRO A 70 5.32 -1.79 3.15
C PRO A 70 5.58 -2.23 4.59
N GLU A 71 6.34 -1.45 5.36
CA GLU A 71 6.57 -1.76 6.78
C GLU A 71 5.23 -1.91 7.52
N PRO A 72 4.88 -3.13 7.98
CA PRO A 72 3.57 -3.37 8.57
C PRO A 72 3.51 -2.76 9.98
N ILE A 73 2.37 -2.16 10.31
CA ILE A 73 2.13 -1.53 11.60
C ILE A 73 1.11 -2.38 12.35
N LYS A 74 1.47 -2.86 13.55
CA LYS A 74 0.56 -3.63 14.39
C LYS A 74 -0.67 -2.81 14.74
N GLY A 75 -1.86 -3.41 14.58
CA GLY A 75 -3.15 -2.77 14.79
C GLY A 75 -3.63 -1.90 13.62
N CYS A 76 -2.80 -1.69 12.60
CA CYS A 76 -3.23 -0.97 11.40
C CYS A 76 -4.03 -1.87 10.48
N GLN A 77 -5.08 -1.32 9.87
CA GLN A 77 -5.91 -1.99 8.88
C GLN A 77 -5.37 -1.75 7.48
N TYR A 78 -5.25 -2.82 6.72
CA TYR A 78 -4.80 -2.82 5.33
C TYR A 78 -5.82 -3.49 4.42
N THR A 79 -5.95 -2.98 3.20
CA THR A 79 -6.51 -3.75 2.10
C THR A 79 -5.40 -4.63 1.54
N ILE A 80 -5.63 -5.94 1.50
CA ILE A 80 -4.66 -6.95 1.05
C ILE A 80 -5.27 -7.72 -0.11
N VAL A 81 -4.55 -7.78 -1.23
CA VAL A 81 -4.81 -8.72 -2.32
C VAL A 81 -3.73 -9.80 -2.24
N ALA A 82 -4.14 -11.05 -2.17
CA ALA A 82 -3.21 -12.15 -2.03
C ALA A 82 -3.69 -13.41 -2.75
N ASP A 83 -2.73 -14.26 -3.13
CA ASP A 83 -3.00 -15.56 -3.74
C ASP A 83 -2.77 -16.67 -2.73
N PHE A 84 -3.69 -17.63 -2.68
CA PHE A 84 -3.55 -18.81 -1.84
C PHE A 84 -2.35 -19.66 -2.28
N ALA A 85 -1.56 -20.07 -1.31
CA ALA A 85 -0.45 -21.01 -1.48
C ALA A 85 -0.43 -22.00 -0.33
N SER A 86 -0.38 -23.30 -0.64
CA SER A 86 -0.18 -24.35 0.36
C SER A 86 1.29 -24.76 0.37
N ASP A 87 1.89 -24.72 1.55
CA ASP A 87 3.29 -25.08 1.76
C ASP A 87 3.34 -26.38 2.61
N PRO A 88 4.05 -27.45 2.16
CA PRO A 88 4.11 -28.72 2.89
C PRO A 88 4.65 -28.61 4.31
N LYS A 89 5.50 -27.60 4.57
CA LYS A 89 6.14 -27.40 5.89
C LYS A 89 5.37 -26.40 6.76
N TRP A 90 4.77 -25.35 6.14
CA TRP A 90 4.22 -24.21 6.85
C TRP A 90 2.70 -24.11 6.78
N GLY A 91 2.05 -25.08 6.07
CA GLY A 91 0.61 -25.10 5.89
C GLY A 91 0.09 -24.04 4.92
N ASP A 92 -1.19 -23.74 5.04
CA ASP A 92 -1.90 -22.80 4.20
C ASP A 92 -1.52 -21.36 4.55
N GLN A 93 -1.18 -20.58 3.54
CA GLN A 93 -0.78 -19.19 3.65
C GLN A 93 -1.17 -18.41 2.38
N TYR A 94 -1.13 -17.08 2.46
CA TYR A 94 -1.48 -16.22 1.36
C TYR A 94 -0.28 -15.36 0.95
N VAL A 95 0.06 -15.40 -0.34
CA VAL A 95 1.17 -14.61 -0.92
C VAL A 95 0.64 -13.26 -1.37
N ILE A 96 1.11 -12.20 -0.73
CA ILE A 96 0.68 -10.82 -0.98
C ILE A 96 1.07 -10.40 -2.41
N GLN A 97 0.10 -9.92 -3.15
CA GLN A 97 0.27 -9.26 -4.45
C GLN A 97 0.26 -7.74 -4.28
N SER A 98 -0.67 -7.21 -3.49
CA SER A 98 -0.71 -5.81 -3.10
C SER A 98 -1.15 -5.66 -1.65
N MET A 99 -0.62 -4.63 -0.97
CA MET A 99 -0.98 -4.27 0.39
C MET A 99 -0.86 -2.75 0.56
N TYR A 100 -1.93 -2.12 1.01
CA TYR A 100 -1.98 -0.68 1.24
C TYR A 100 -2.95 -0.37 2.38
N THR A 101 -2.75 0.76 3.05
CA THR A 101 -3.65 1.18 4.14
C THR A 101 -5.05 1.40 3.58
N ALA A 102 -6.06 0.85 4.26
CA ALA A 102 -7.47 1.09 3.94
C ALA A 102 -7.80 2.54 4.30
N ILE A 103 -7.65 3.45 3.33
CA ILE A 103 -7.92 4.86 3.53
C ILE A 103 -9.37 5.12 3.13
N GLU A 104 -10.24 5.30 4.10
CA GLU A 104 -11.49 6.02 3.90
C GLU A 104 -11.21 7.50 4.20
N PHE A 105 -10.75 8.25 3.20
CA PHE A 105 -10.65 9.69 3.33
C PHE A 105 -12.03 10.31 3.19
N GLY A 106 -12.61 10.75 4.32
CA GLY A 106 -13.39 11.96 4.32
C GLY A 106 -12.40 13.13 4.37
N ASP A 107 -12.63 14.19 3.61
CA ASP A 107 -11.85 15.45 3.69
C ASP A 107 -12.00 16.14 5.06
N ASP A 108 -12.71 15.51 6.00
CA ASP A 108 -12.96 16.02 7.34
C ASP A 108 -11.80 15.73 8.30
N ASP A 109 -11.68 16.55 9.33
CA ASP A 109 -10.64 16.43 10.35
C ASP A 109 -10.69 15.07 11.09
N THR A 110 -11.85 14.42 11.14
CA THR A 110 -12.04 13.12 11.77
C THR A 110 -11.37 12.01 10.98
N GLY A 111 -11.54 11.98 9.65
CA GLY A 111 -10.89 11.04 8.75
C GLY A 111 -9.38 11.19 8.76
N LYS A 112 -8.88 12.44 8.69
CA LYS A 112 -7.44 12.75 8.79
C LYS A 112 -6.84 12.25 10.10
N LYS A 113 -7.52 12.50 11.22
CA LYS A 113 -7.07 12.06 12.55
C LYS A 113 -7.07 10.53 12.67
N LYS A 114 -8.12 9.87 12.17
CA LYS A 114 -8.21 8.40 12.14
C LYS A 114 -7.07 7.81 11.35
N TYR A 115 -6.76 8.36 10.18
CA TYR A 115 -5.63 7.92 9.35
C TYR A 115 -4.29 8.08 10.08
N LEU A 116 -4.01 9.27 10.64
CA LEU A 116 -2.78 9.48 11.40
C LEU A 116 -2.68 8.54 12.60
N SER A 117 -3.81 8.25 13.26
CA SER A 117 -3.86 7.32 14.40
C SER A 117 -3.58 5.88 14.01
N SER A 118 -3.70 5.50 12.73
CA SER A 118 -3.26 4.20 12.24
C SER A 118 -1.75 4.12 12.03
N LEU A 119 -1.08 5.25 11.83
CA LEU A 119 0.36 5.32 11.54
C LEU A 119 1.20 5.64 12.78
N TYR A 120 0.67 6.42 13.72
CA TYR A 120 1.42 6.97 14.84
C TYR A 120 0.78 6.58 16.19
N THR A 121 1.61 6.57 17.23
CA THR A 121 1.13 6.25 18.58
C THR A 121 0.19 7.33 19.13
N PRO A 122 -0.71 7.01 20.07
CA PRO A 122 -1.60 8.00 20.69
C PRO A 122 -0.87 9.22 21.26
N TYR A 123 0.31 9.00 21.85
CA TYR A 123 1.15 10.08 22.37
C TYR A 123 1.66 11.01 21.26
N GLN A 124 2.13 10.44 20.14
CA GLN A 124 2.60 11.23 18.99
C GLN A 124 1.45 12.05 18.38
N ILE A 125 0.27 11.44 18.24
CA ILE A 125 -0.93 12.13 17.75
C ILE A 125 -1.30 13.31 18.66
N ASP A 126 -1.32 13.09 19.97
CA ASP A 126 -1.62 14.16 20.95
C ASP A 126 -0.61 15.31 20.83
N CYS A 127 0.68 15.01 20.73
CA CYS A 127 1.73 16.02 20.54
C CYS A 127 1.56 16.78 19.21
N MET A 128 1.22 16.08 18.12
CA MET A 128 0.98 16.69 16.80
C MET A 128 -0.18 17.70 16.86
N TYR A 129 -1.34 17.28 17.36
CA TYR A 129 -2.53 18.14 17.40
C TYR A 129 -2.47 19.26 18.45
N LYS A 130 -1.60 19.16 19.47
CA LYS A 130 -1.31 20.26 20.39
C LYS A 130 -0.43 21.34 19.75
N ALA A 131 0.45 20.96 18.83
CA ALA A 131 1.40 21.89 18.23
C ALA A 131 0.92 22.46 16.88
N LEU A 132 0.13 21.71 16.13
CA LEU A 132 -0.29 22.04 14.76
C LEU A 132 -1.79 21.98 14.61
N LYS A 133 -2.35 22.93 13.85
CA LYS A 133 -3.78 22.96 13.51
C LYS A 133 -4.15 21.78 12.59
N ASP A 134 -3.32 21.50 11.60
CA ASP A 134 -3.51 20.39 10.66
C ASP A 134 -2.18 19.60 10.49
N PRO A 135 -1.91 18.61 11.36
CA PRO A 135 -0.73 17.76 11.26
C PRO A 135 -0.67 16.94 9.97
N PHE A 136 -1.83 16.56 9.43
CA PHE A 136 -1.93 15.79 8.20
C PHE A 136 -1.37 16.58 7.01
N GLU A 137 -1.77 17.83 6.84
CA GLU A 137 -1.27 18.69 5.79
C GLU A 137 0.23 19.02 5.98
N ALA A 138 0.69 19.20 7.21
CA ALA A 138 2.10 19.41 7.50
C ALA A 138 2.97 18.20 7.06
N LEU A 139 2.52 16.98 7.36
CA LEU A 139 3.18 15.74 6.91
C LEU A 139 3.13 15.59 5.39
N LYS A 140 1.96 15.81 4.79
CA LYS A 140 1.74 15.71 3.34
C LYS A 140 2.62 16.67 2.55
N LYS A 141 2.80 17.90 3.05
CA LYS A 141 3.65 18.93 2.43
C LYS A 141 5.13 18.83 2.83
N ARG A 142 5.48 17.91 3.72
CA ARG A 142 6.83 17.79 4.32
C ARG A 142 7.29 19.11 4.95
N ASP A 143 6.37 19.79 5.65
CA ASP A 143 6.68 21.06 6.32
C ASP A 143 7.53 20.81 7.57
N MET A 144 8.84 20.67 7.35
CA MET A 144 9.82 20.40 8.40
C MET A 144 9.85 21.48 9.46
N GLU A 145 9.65 22.77 9.07
CA GLU A 145 9.66 23.91 9.98
C GLU A 145 8.52 23.82 11.01
N SER A 146 7.36 23.37 10.58
CA SER A 146 6.23 23.16 11.47
C SER A 146 6.39 21.89 12.29
N LEU A 147 6.85 20.80 11.69
CA LEU A 147 6.99 19.50 12.37
C LEU A 147 8.00 19.53 13.52
N VAL A 148 9.12 20.24 13.39
CA VAL A 148 10.12 20.35 14.48
C VAL A 148 9.62 21.17 15.69
N LYS A 149 8.53 21.93 15.58
CA LYS A 149 7.88 22.61 16.70
C LYS A 149 7.11 21.67 17.63
N ILE A 150 6.84 20.44 17.15
CA ILE A 150 6.15 19.41 17.94
C ILE A 150 7.08 18.95 19.07
N LYS A 151 6.56 18.91 20.30
CA LYS A 151 7.32 18.48 21.47
C LYS A 151 7.96 17.09 21.25
N GLY A 152 9.28 17.02 21.39
CA GLY A 152 10.05 15.78 21.22
C GLY A 152 10.32 15.38 19.77
N CYS A 153 9.97 16.23 18.79
CA CYS A 153 10.20 16.00 17.37
C CYS A 153 11.43 16.79 16.90
N ALA A 154 12.61 16.19 16.98
CA ALA A 154 13.81 16.71 16.32
C ALA A 154 13.74 16.46 14.80
N LEU A 155 14.62 17.12 14.03
CA LEU A 155 14.67 17.00 12.56
C LEU A 155 14.70 15.54 12.07
N LYS A 156 15.50 14.68 12.72
CA LYS A 156 15.54 13.24 12.39
C LYS A 156 14.20 12.56 12.59
N THR A 157 13.46 12.90 13.64
CA THR A 157 12.12 12.37 13.92
C THR A 157 11.10 12.87 12.91
N ALA A 158 11.14 14.17 12.57
CA ALA A 158 10.29 14.77 11.55
C ALA A 158 10.49 14.09 10.18
N THR A 159 11.75 13.87 9.78
CA THR A 159 12.11 13.17 8.55
C THR A 159 11.55 11.74 8.53
N TYR A 160 11.72 11.00 9.62
CA TYR A 160 11.17 9.65 9.76
C TYR A 160 9.63 9.63 9.67
N TRP A 161 8.96 10.57 10.34
CA TRP A 161 7.50 10.68 10.28
C TRP A 161 7.01 11.00 8.87
N CYS A 162 7.65 11.94 8.18
CA CYS A 162 7.32 12.22 6.78
C CYS A 162 7.54 11.01 5.88
N HIS A 163 8.67 10.31 6.03
CA HIS A 163 8.95 9.10 5.25
C HIS A 163 7.85 8.06 5.47
N LYS A 164 7.53 7.76 6.73
CA LYS A 164 6.49 6.81 7.09
C LYS A 164 5.11 7.21 6.54
N PHE A 165 4.76 8.50 6.66
CA PHE A 165 3.51 9.02 6.09
C PHE A 165 3.43 8.77 4.57
N HIS A 166 4.44 9.19 3.83
CA HIS A 166 4.45 9.07 2.37
C HIS A 166 4.53 7.63 1.89
N GLU A 167 5.28 6.77 2.57
CA GLU A 167 5.31 5.35 2.22
C GLU A 167 3.91 4.72 2.21
N HIS A 168 3.06 5.07 3.18
CA HIS A 168 1.71 4.54 3.26
C HIS A 168 0.71 5.34 2.42
N TYR A 169 0.76 6.67 2.47
CA TYR A 169 -0.17 7.56 1.79
C TYR A 169 -0.05 7.49 0.27
N ASP A 170 1.16 7.60 -0.26
CA ASP A 170 1.40 7.62 -1.69
C ASP A 170 1.04 6.28 -2.34
N ARG A 171 1.35 5.16 -1.66
CA ARG A 171 0.93 3.83 -2.11
C ARG A 171 -0.58 3.68 -2.12
N ALA A 172 -1.24 4.04 -1.03
CA ALA A 172 -2.69 3.92 -0.93
C ALA A 172 -3.38 4.75 -2.02
N LYS A 173 -2.90 5.97 -2.28
CA LYS A 173 -3.39 6.82 -3.38
C LYS A 173 -3.31 6.11 -4.72
N ILE A 174 -2.15 5.53 -5.06
CA ILE A 174 -1.96 4.80 -6.32
C ILE A 174 -2.93 3.62 -6.42
N TYR A 175 -3.05 2.80 -5.37
CA TYR A 175 -3.94 1.63 -5.40
C TYR A 175 -5.41 1.99 -5.47
N ILE A 176 -5.84 3.08 -4.83
CA ILE A 176 -7.23 3.54 -4.88
C ILE A 176 -7.55 4.13 -6.24
N GLU A 177 -6.69 5.04 -6.73
CA GLU A 177 -6.89 5.72 -8.02
C GLU A 177 -6.78 4.80 -9.23
N LEU A 178 -6.04 3.69 -9.09
CA LEU A 178 -5.77 2.71 -10.14
C LEU A 178 -6.33 1.33 -9.78
N GLU A 179 -7.43 1.27 -9.00
CA GLU A 179 -8.01 0.00 -8.51
C GLU A 179 -8.35 -0.96 -9.65
N ASP A 180 -8.89 -0.46 -10.76
CA ASP A 180 -9.28 -1.24 -11.93
C ASP A 180 -8.09 -1.91 -12.63
N TYR A 181 -6.88 -1.39 -12.45
CA TYR A 181 -5.66 -1.94 -13.05
C TYR A 181 -5.04 -3.07 -12.22
N ASN A 182 -5.52 -3.33 -11.01
CA ASN A 182 -5.05 -4.41 -10.13
C ASN A 182 -3.52 -4.50 -10.01
N LEU A 183 -2.86 -3.37 -9.75
CA LEU A 183 -1.39 -3.29 -9.70
C LEU A 183 -0.80 -4.14 -8.57
N THR A 184 0.31 -4.82 -8.84
CA THR A 184 1.08 -5.51 -7.80
C THR A 184 2.03 -4.57 -7.07
N ASN A 185 2.46 -4.95 -5.85
CA ASN A 185 3.48 -4.19 -5.10
C ASN A 185 4.76 -3.96 -5.91
N ASN A 186 5.18 -4.96 -6.68
CA ASN A 186 6.38 -4.86 -7.51
C ASN A 186 6.24 -3.79 -8.61
N VAL A 187 5.08 -3.75 -9.26
CA VAL A 187 4.77 -2.73 -10.28
C VAL A 187 4.74 -1.33 -9.65
N VAL A 188 4.02 -1.15 -8.55
CA VAL A 188 3.94 0.14 -7.85
C VAL A 188 5.32 0.61 -7.38
N ASN A 189 6.17 -0.29 -6.85
CA ASN A 189 7.53 0.05 -6.46
C ASN A 189 8.37 0.57 -7.64
N ARG A 190 8.26 -0.07 -8.80
CA ARG A 190 8.98 0.37 -10.02
C ARG A 190 8.46 1.71 -10.54
N LEU A 191 7.14 1.89 -10.58
CA LEU A 191 6.53 3.15 -10.96
C LEU A 191 6.99 4.29 -10.04
N MET A 192 6.95 4.09 -8.72
CA MET A 192 7.39 5.09 -7.75
C MET A 192 8.90 5.36 -7.82
N SER A 193 9.73 4.35 -8.11
CA SER A 193 11.18 4.56 -8.31
C SER A 193 11.51 5.31 -9.60
N THR A 194 10.64 5.27 -10.60
CA THR A 194 10.84 5.97 -11.88
C THR A 194 10.30 7.40 -11.82
N TYR A 195 9.08 7.59 -11.34
CA TYR A 195 8.39 8.88 -11.41
C TYR A 195 8.47 9.69 -10.11
N HIS A 196 8.80 9.08 -8.97
CA HIS A 196 8.95 9.71 -7.66
C HIS A 196 7.73 10.53 -7.17
N SER A 197 6.58 10.40 -7.85
CA SER A 197 5.35 11.13 -7.55
C SER A 197 4.13 10.25 -7.80
N PRO A 198 3.25 10.05 -6.80
CA PRO A 198 2.03 9.27 -6.98
C PRO A 198 1.07 9.90 -8.00
N ASP A 199 0.99 11.24 -8.05
CA ASP A 199 0.16 11.95 -9.03
C ASP A 199 0.62 11.68 -10.45
N LEU A 200 1.93 11.71 -10.69
CA LEU A 200 2.49 11.46 -12.00
C LEU A 200 2.31 9.98 -12.41
N VAL A 201 2.43 9.04 -11.46
CA VAL A 201 2.11 7.62 -11.70
C VAL A 201 0.67 7.46 -12.16
N VAL A 202 -0.28 8.05 -11.41
CA VAL A 202 -1.71 7.97 -11.73
C VAL A 202 -2.00 8.56 -13.10
N ASP A 203 -1.47 9.74 -13.39
CA ASP A 203 -1.66 10.42 -14.67
C ASP A 203 -1.13 9.59 -15.84
N LYS A 204 0.09 9.08 -15.73
CA LYS A 204 0.72 8.24 -16.77
C LYS A 204 -0.07 6.96 -17.04
N VAL A 205 -0.50 6.25 -15.99
CA VAL A 205 -1.26 4.99 -16.14
C VAL A 205 -2.64 5.25 -16.76
N LYS A 206 -3.36 6.30 -16.32
CA LYS A 206 -4.69 6.62 -16.84
C LYS A 206 -4.65 7.11 -18.27
N ASN A 207 -3.69 7.96 -18.64
CA ASN A 207 -3.63 8.57 -19.96
C ASN A 207 -3.00 7.67 -21.03
N ASN A 208 -1.93 6.96 -20.70
CA ASN A 208 -1.27 6.05 -21.65
C ASN A 208 -0.45 4.97 -20.94
N PRO A 209 -1.06 3.85 -20.53
CA PRO A 209 -0.35 2.77 -19.84
C PRO A 209 0.78 2.13 -20.70
N TYR A 210 0.71 2.27 -22.03
CA TYR A 210 1.74 1.71 -22.93
C TYR A 210 3.11 2.41 -22.79
N VAL A 211 3.13 3.66 -22.37
CA VAL A 211 4.37 4.42 -22.12
C VAL A 211 5.21 3.75 -21.03
N LEU A 212 4.57 3.07 -20.08
CA LEU A 212 5.25 2.39 -18.97
C LEU A 212 6.22 1.30 -19.44
N VAL A 213 5.91 0.62 -20.55
CA VAL A 213 6.77 -0.44 -21.13
C VAL A 213 8.13 0.13 -21.55
N ASN A 214 8.17 1.38 -22.00
CA ASN A 214 9.39 2.05 -22.46
C ASN A 214 10.10 2.84 -21.35
N GLU A 215 9.34 3.43 -20.43
CA GLU A 215 9.88 4.34 -19.42
C GLU A 215 10.27 3.64 -18.11
N VAL A 216 9.69 2.48 -17.81
CA VAL A 216 9.91 1.79 -16.52
C VAL A 216 10.79 0.56 -16.69
N ASN A 217 11.99 0.59 -16.11
CA ASN A 217 12.93 -0.51 -16.16
C ASN A 217 12.31 -1.83 -15.68
N GLY A 218 12.42 -2.89 -16.51
CA GLY A 218 11.91 -4.22 -16.21
C GLY A 218 10.39 -4.41 -16.41
N LEU A 219 9.70 -3.41 -16.97
CA LEU A 219 8.37 -3.55 -17.57
C LEU A 219 8.45 -3.66 -19.11
N GLY A 220 9.64 -3.66 -19.69
CA GLY A 220 9.87 -3.75 -21.13
C GLY A 220 9.88 -5.17 -21.66
N TRP A 221 9.85 -5.25 -22.98
CA TRP A 221 9.94 -6.47 -23.79
C TRP A 221 11.18 -7.28 -23.42
N LYS A 222 11.01 -8.56 -23.12
CA LYS A 222 12.04 -9.58 -23.14
C LYS A 222 11.84 -10.46 -24.35
#